data_b0fa906cefe8dc801625882fa613bb52
#
_entry.id   b0fa906cefe8dc801625882fa613bb52
#
_cell.length_a   1.000
_cell.length_b   1.000
_cell.length_c   1.000
_cell.angle_alpha   90.00
_cell.angle_beta   90.00
_cell.angle_gamma   90.00
#
_symmetry.space_group_name_H-M   'P 1'
#
loop_
_entity.id
_entity.type
_entity.pdbx_description
1 polymer ?
#
loop_
_entity_poly.entity_id
_entity_poly.type
_entity_poly.pdbx_seq_one_letter_code
_entity_poly.pdbx_strand_id
1 'polypeptide(L)'
;MKVIKRDIYLNKLINRKNNGLIKIITGIRRCGKSYLLFKLYYDYLLSIGVEKKNIIALSLDDDLNREYRNPDKLRDYIYERIIDDNEQYYVLLDEVQFAISKSEINSNEPLRIYGILNGLLRKNNVDIYVTGSNSRFLSSDIMSEFRGRGDEVRIYPLSFKEFYQASNLDKYDAFDEYQRYGGLPMLLNKQTGEEKEAYLNDVLKNTYIKDVIERHELRGNNAIDDVVNVLASDIGSLTNPYKLANTFKSNGIKVSDMTISLYLEYLMDAFLISRAKRFDIKGKKYINTPYKYYFTDLGIRNSKLGFAQMEPTHIMENIIYNELLIRGYNVDVGIVDHVITKDNGKRQNVQLEVDFVCNKYSELIYIQSAFSLPDEEKMRQECASLDRINDSFKKIIITMDRTKPWRNGKGYLVLNLFDFLLDENSLKN
;
A
#
# COMPACT_ATOMS: atom_id res chain seq x y z
N MET A 1 -6.36 18.35 -18.24
CA MET A 1 -6.35 17.14 -17.37
C MET A 1 -7.33 17.36 -16.23
N LYS A 2 -8.27 16.45 -15.99
CA LYS A 2 -9.22 16.55 -14.87
C LYS A 2 -8.44 16.45 -13.56
N VAL A 3 -8.74 17.30 -12.59
CA VAL A 3 -8.09 17.24 -11.28
C VAL A 3 -8.56 15.97 -10.57
N ILE A 4 -7.61 15.07 -10.23
CA ILE A 4 -7.91 13.87 -9.48
C ILE A 4 -7.93 14.25 -8.00
N LYS A 5 -9.08 14.11 -7.37
CA LYS A 5 -9.23 14.36 -5.94
C LYS A 5 -8.62 13.20 -5.15
N ARG A 6 -7.80 13.53 -4.18
CA ARG A 6 -7.17 12.58 -3.23
C ARG A 6 -7.56 12.97 -1.81
N ASP A 7 -8.87 13.17 -1.59
CA ASP A 7 -9.41 13.81 -0.37
C ASP A 7 -8.97 13.09 0.92
N ILE A 8 -8.92 11.74 0.92
CA ILE A 8 -8.45 10.97 2.07
C ILE A 8 -7.02 11.38 2.47
N TYR A 9 -6.13 11.53 1.50
CA TYR A 9 -4.71 11.85 1.76
C TYR A 9 -4.50 13.34 2.01
N LEU A 10 -5.21 14.19 1.26
CA LEU A 10 -5.18 15.63 1.49
C LEU A 10 -5.64 15.97 2.92
N ASN A 11 -6.74 15.38 3.37
CA ASN A 11 -7.23 15.55 4.75
C ASN A 11 -6.24 15.02 5.79
N LYS A 12 -5.53 13.91 5.49
CA LYS A 12 -4.46 13.41 6.37
C LYS A 12 -3.33 14.43 6.53
N LEU A 13 -2.93 15.15 5.47
CA LEU A 13 -1.92 16.20 5.55
C LEU A 13 -2.45 17.44 6.28
N ILE A 14 -3.67 17.86 5.99
CA ILE A 14 -4.33 19.02 6.63
C ILE A 14 -4.42 18.81 8.14
N ASN A 15 -4.89 17.63 8.58
CA ASN A 15 -5.06 17.32 10.02
C ASN A 15 -3.72 17.21 10.77
N ARG A 16 -2.60 17.07 10.06
CA ARG A 16 -1.25 17.00 10.62
C ARG A 16 -0.49 18.32 10.53
N LYS A 17 -1.11 19.34 9.92
CA LYS A 17 -0.49 20.66 9.75
C LYS A 17 -0.10 21.24 11.09
N ASN A 18 1.14 21.74 11.19
CA ASN A 18 1.71 22.38 12.37
C ASN A 18 1.71 21.50 13.65
N ASN A 19 1.83 20.18 13.51
CA ASN A 19 1.87 19.27 14.65
C ASN A 19 3.27 19.06 15.26
N GLY A 20 4.27 19.82 14.79
CA GLY A 20 5.65 19.74 15.28
C GLY A 20 6.42 18.50 14.82
N LEU A 21 5.88 17.74 13.85
CA LEU A 21 6.52 16.56 13.28
C LEU A 21 6.80 16.76 11.79
N ILE A 22 7.77 16.01 11.26
CA ILE A 22 8.03 15.94 9.81
C ILE A 22 6.99 15.02 9.19
N LYS A 23 6.18 15.53 8.26
CA LYS A 23 5.22 14.72 7.49
C LYS A 23 5.96 14.01 6.38
N ILE A 24 5.94 12.68 6.44
CA ILE A 24 6.67 11.80 5.54
C ILE A 24 5.67 11.11 4.63
N ILE A 25 5.66 11.49 3.35
CA ILE A 25 4.74 10.95 2.37
C ILE A 25 5.43 9.79 1.65
N THR A 26 4.99 8.57 1.92
CA THR A 26 5.54 7.34 1.35
C THR A 26 4.57 6.67 0.38
N GLY A 27 5.03 5.70 -0.37
CA GLY A 27 4.22 4.89 -1.27
C GLY A 27 4.94 4.55 -2.57
N ILE A 28 4.37 3.61 -3.31
CA ILE A 28 4.94 3.11 -4.55
C ILE A 28 5.24 4.26 -5.54
N ARG A 29 6.27 4.13 -6.36
CA ARG A 29 6.54 5.12 -7.42
C ARG A 29 5.33 5.31 -8.33
N ARG A 30 5.13 6.55 -8.83
CA ARG A 30 4.04 6.93 -9.74
C ARG A 30 2.61 6.83 -9.16
N CYS A 31 2.44 6.62 -7.84
CA CYS A 31 1.11 6.65 -7.19
C CYS A 31 0.56 8.05 -6.92
N GLY A 32 1.32 9.12 -7.24
CA GLY A 32 0.86 10.51 -7.15
C GLY A 32 1.32 11.28 -5.90
N LYS A 33 2.46 10.91 -5.26
CA LYS A 33 3.04 11.63 -4.11
C LYS A 33 3.31 13.10 -4.42
N SER A 34 4.09 13.36 -5.48
CA SER A 34 4.44 14.71 -5.93
C SER A 34 3.20 15.54 -6.29
N TYR A 35 2.20 14.90 -6.93
CA TYR A 35 0.93 15.55 -7.25
C TYR A 35 0.14 15.94 -5.98
N LEU A 36 0.07 15.06 -4.99
CA LEU A 36 -0.56 15.37 -3.70
C LEU A 36 0.14 16.54 -3.01
N LEU A 37 1.48 16.57 -3.00
CA LEU A 37 2.26 17.57 -2.29
C LEU A 37 2.28 18.90 -3.04
N PHE A 38 2.66 18.90 -4.34
CA PHE A 38 2.94 20.12 -5.12
C PHE A 38 1.73 20.67 -5.85
N LYS A 39 0.62 19.91 -5.96
CA LYS A 39 -0.62 20.42 -6.53
C LYS A 39 -1.69 20.54 -5.45
N LEU A 40 -2.13 19.45 -4.85
CA LEU A 40 -3.32 19.48 -4.00
C LEU A 40 -3.04 20.20 -2.66
N TYR A 41 -1.93 19.85 -2.00
CA TYR A 41 -1.59 20.46 -0.71
C TYR A 41 -1.08 21.90 -0.87
N TYR A 42 -0.28 22.15 -1.91
CA TYR A 42 0.17 23.51 -2.26
C TYR A 42 -1.03 24.44 -2.53
N ASP A 43 -1.98 24.01 -3.38
CA ASP A 43 -3.20 24.78 -3.65
C ASP A 43 -4.04 25.00 -2.39
N TYR A 44 -4.14 24.00 -1.53
CA TYR A 44 -4.79 24.14 -0.25
C TYR A 44 -4.14 25.24 0.61
N LEU A 45 -2.80 25.25 0.75
CA LEU A 45 -2.10 26.31 1.49
C LEU A 45 -2.41 27.69 0.95
N LEU A 46 -2.39 27.89 -0.37
CA LEU A 46 -2.79 29.14 -0.99
C LEU A 46 -4.25 29.51 -0.69
N SER A 47 -5.15 28.53 -0.69
CA SER A 47 -6.59 28.75 -0.46
C SER A 47 -6.91 29.23 0.95
N ILE A 48 -6.04 28.92 1.92
CA ILE A 48 -6.16 29.37 3.33
C ILE A 48 -5.36 30.65 3.62
N GLY A 49 -4.83 31.32 2.55
CA GLY A 49 -4.17 32.60 2.66
C GLY A 49 -2.66 32.56 2.93
N VAL A 50 -2.00 31.39 2.81
CA VAL A 50 -0.54 31.32 2.89
C VAL A 50 0.07 31.97 1.67
N GLU A 51 0.97 32.93 1.84
CA GLU A 51 1.65 33.61 0.74
C GLU A 51 2.65 32.66 0.05
N LYS A 52 2.83 32.82 -1.27
CA LYS A 52 3.78 31.99 -2.04
C LYS A 52 5.20 32.03 -1.52
N LYS A 53 5.66 33.21 -1.02
CA LYS A 53 7.00 33.36 -0.43
C LYS A 53 7.23 32.45 0.77
N ASN A 54 6.16 32.07 1.47
CA ASN A 54 6.20 31.25 2.68
C ASN A 54 6.09 29.76 2.38
N ILE A 55 5.96 29.37 1.09
CA ILE A 55 5.94 27.98 0.64
C ILE A 55 7.25 27.68 -0.10
N ILE A 56 8.17 26.98 0.57
CA ILE A 56 9.45 26.58 0.01
C ILE A 56 9.30 25.18 -0.56
N ALA A 57 9.07 25.10 -1.88
CA ALA A 57 8.80 23.85 -2.58
C ALA A 57 9.96 23.48 -3.53
N LEU A 58 10.51 22.27 -3.38
CA LEU A 58 11.67 21.81 -4.16
C LEU A 58 11.56 20.31 -4.49
N SER A 59 11.67 19.99 -5.78
CA SER A 59 11.76 18.60 -6.28
C SER A 59 13.21 18.25 -6.53
N LEU A 60 13.77 17.28 -5.79
CA LEU A 60 15.19 16.94 -5.88
C LEU A 60 15.51 15.98 -7.03
N ASP A 61 14.50 15.37 -7.66
CA ASP A 61 14.67 14.59 -8.89
C ASP A 61 14.76 15.48 -10.14
N ASP A 62 14.27 16.72 -10.08
CA ASP A 62 14.41 17.71 -11.16
C ASP A 62 15.88 18.11 -11.33
N ASP A 63 16.36 18.08 -12.58
CA ASP A 63 17.76 18.45 -12.90
C ASP A 63 18.04 19.95 -12.70
N LEU A 64 17.02 20.80 -12.81
CA LEU A 64 17.13 22.21 -12.46
C LEU A 64 17.50 22.44 -10.98
N ASN A 65 17.19 21.50 -10.13
CA ASN A 65 17.46 21.51 -8.69
C ASN A 65 18.67 20.65 -8.30
N ARG A 66 19.48 20.21 -9.28
CA ARG A 66 20.59 19.28 -9.08
C ARG A 66 21.58 19.74 -8.01
N GLU A 67 21.83 21.03 -7.89
CA GLU A 67 22.74 21.57 -6.88
C GLU A 67 22.24 21.34 -5.44
N TYR A 68 20.93 21.33 -5.21
CA TYR A 68 20.29 21.11 -3.92
C TYR A 68 20.22 19.63 -3.51
N ARG A 69 20.71 18.72 -4.36
CA ARG A 69 21.03 17.34 -3.97
C ARG A 69 22.21 17.29 -3.00
N ASN A 70 23.01 18.37 -2.93
CA ASN A 70 23.99 18.58 -1.86
C ASN A 70 23.24 19.04 -0.59
N PRO A 71 23.33 18.31 0.53
CA PRO A 71 22.60 18.66 1.76
C PRO A 71 22.92 20.05 2.30
N ASP A 72 24.18 20.52 2.20
CA ASP A 72 24.55 21.84 2.70
C ASP A 72 23.91 22.95 1.86
N LYS A 73 23.95 22.83 0.53
CA LYS A 73 23.28 23.79 -0.36
C LYS A 73 21.77 23.80 -0.16
N LEU A 74 21.17 22.63 0.05
CA LEU A 74 19.75 22.53 0.38
C LEU A 74 19.41 23.24 1.68
N ARG A 75 20.23 23.05 2.72
CA ARG A 75 20.08 23.76 3.99
C ARG A 75 20.13 25.27 3.78
N ASP A 76 21.17 25.75 3.13
CA ASP A 76 21.40 27.18 2.92
C ASP A 76 20.24 27.80 2.11
N TYR A 77 19.81 27.14 1.04
CA TYR A 77 18.65 27.53 0.25
C TYR A 77 17.37 27.69 1.09
N ILE A 78 17.09 26.76 2.00
CA ILE A 78 15.89 26.80 2.85
C ILE A 78 16.03 27.91 3.90
N TYR A 79 17.19 28.02 4.58
CA TYR A 79 17.38 29.01 5.63
C TYR A 79 17.38 30.45 5.11
N GLU A 80 17.90 30.72 3.93
CA GLU A 80 17.87 32.04 3.28
C GLU A 80 16.44 32.51 2.96
N ARG A 81 15.48 31.61 2.85
CA ARG A 81 14.05 31.91 2.56
C ARG A 81 13.20 32.07 3.81
N ILE A 82 13.68 31.65 4.94
CA ILE A 82 13.03 31.83 6.26
C ILE A 82 13.51 33.14 6.83
N ILE A 83 12.89 34.25 6.39
CA ILE A 83 13.36 35.62 6.65
C ILE A 83 12.79 36.18 7.95
N ASP A 84 11.53 35.88 8.26
CA ASP A 84 10.80 36.40 9.44
C ASP A 84 10.37 35.26 10.37
N ASP A 85 10.85 35.30 11.60
CA ASP A 85 10.51 34.28 12.61
C ASP A 85 9.04 34.38 13.10
N ASN A 86 8.32 35.47 12.76
CA ASN A 86 6.90 35.62 13.08
C ASN A 86 5.97 35.08 11.97
N GLU A 87 6.48 34.80 10.77
CA GLU A 87 5.71 34.22 9.67
C GLU A 87 5.82 32.68 9.68
N GLN A 88 4.72 32.01 9.34
CA GLN A 88 4.69 30.54 9.22
C GLN A 88 5.20 30.12 7.85
N TYR A 89 6.19 29.23 7.79
CA TYR A 89 6.75 28.67 6.56
C TYR A 89 6.41 27.20 6.40
N TYR A 90 6.23 26.77 5.15
CA TYR A 90 5.96 25.40 4.75
C TYR A 90 7.07 24.91 3.81
N VAL A 91 7.81 23.90 4.25
CA VAL A 91 8.91 23.31 3.47
C VAL A 91 8.41 22.01 2.85
N LEU A 92 8.30 21.99 1.53
CA LEU A 92 7.80 20.88 0.73
C LEU A 92 8.96 20.32 -0.10
N LEU A 93 9.49 19.15 0.27
CA LEU A 93 10.61 18.50 -0.44
C LEU A 93 10.16 17.19 -1.06
N ASP A 94 10.33 17.08 -2.37
CA ASP A 94 10.01 15.85 -3.10
C ASP A 94 11.26 15.02 -3.38
N GLU A 95 11.11 13.68 -3.25
CA GLU A 95 12.15 12.68 -3.52
C GLU A 95 13.47 12.95 -2.75
N VAL A 96 13.36 13.15 -1.42
CA VAL A 96 14.51 13.56 -0.55
C VAL A 96 15.67 12.59 -0.56
N GLN A 97 15.50 11.33 -0.99
CA GLN A 97 16.60 10.38 -1.12
C GLN A 97 17.65 10.81 -2.16
N PHE A 98 17.34 11.72 -3.08
CA PHE A 98 18.35 12.28 -3.98
C PHE A 98 19.38 13.16 -3.27
N ALA A 99 19.10 13.63 -2.05
CA ALA A 99 20.06 14.33 -1.22
C ALA A 99 20.96 13.40 -0.37
N ILE A 100 20.87 12.08 -0.57
CA ILE A 100 21.67 11.07 0.14
C ILE A 100 22.69 10.49 -0.82
N SER A 101 23.97 10.60 -0.50
CA SER A 101 25.05 10.04 -1.31
C SER A 101 25.25 8.55 -1.07
N LYS A 102 25.81 7.83 -2.07
CA LYS A 102 26.16 6.42 -1.91
C LYS A 102 27.17 6.17 -0.80
N SER A 103 28.07 7.12 -0.55
CA SER A 103 29.05 7.02 0.55
C SER A 103 28.38 7.12 1.93
N GLU A 104 27.34 7.92 2.07
CA GLU A 104 26.58 8.01 3.32
C GLU A 104 25.78 6.73 3.59
N ILE A 105 25.20 6.11 2.55
CA ILE A 105 24.44 4.85 2.69
C ILE A 105 25.34 3.73 3.23
N ASN A 106 26.61 3.71 2.83
CA ASN A 106 27.58 2.69 3.21
C ASN A 106 28.35 3.03 4.49
N SER A 107 28.11 4.21 5.07
CA SER A 107 28.69 4.62 6.35
C SER A 107 27.76 4.26 7.51
N ASN A 108 28.33 4.11 8.71
CA ASN A 108 27.57 3.97 9.95
C ASN A 108 27.16 5.32 10.55
N GLU A 109 27.39 6.43 9.85
CA GLU A 109 27.06 7.76 10.32
C GLU A 109 25.61 8.12 9.97
N PRO A 110 24.94 8.93 10.83
CA PRO A 110 23.60 9.43 10.52
C PRO A 110 23.58 10.23 9.22
N LEU A 111 22.59 10.02 8.38
CA LEU A 111 22.45 10.73 7.11
C LEU A 111 22.28 12.23 7.33
N ARG A 112 23.05 13.05 6.62
CA ARG A 112 23.10 14.52 6.80
C ARG A 112 21.73 15.17 6.60
N ILE A 113 20.94 14.70 5.65
CA ILE A 113 19.60 15.23 5.38
C ILE A 113 18.72 15.18 6.65
N TYR A 114 18.84 14.14 7.48
CA TYR A 114 18.06 14.04 8.72
C TYR A 114 18.48 15.08 9.75
N GLY A 115 19.78 15.36 9.82
CA GLY A 115 20.31 16.44 10.67
C GLY A 115 19.73 17.81 10.28
N ILE A 116 19.61 18.08 8.98
CA ILE A 116 19.05 19.32 8.45
C ILE A 116 17.56 19.42 8.77
N LEU A 117 16.78 18.37 8.49
CA LEU A 117 15.35 18.35 8.79
C LEU A 117 15.06 18.47 10.28
N ASN A 118 15.85 17.81 11.13
CA ASN A 118 15.79 17.97 12.59
C ASN A 118 16.17 19.39 13.07
N GLY A 119 17.11 20.03 12.37
CA GLY A 119 17.48 21.42 12.61
C GLY A 119 16.33 22.38 12.31
N LEU A 120 15.65 22.17 11.18
CA LEU A 120 14.47 22.95 10.78
C LEU A 120 13.29 22.78 11.75
N LEU A 121 13.07 21.57 12.31
CA LEU A 121 12.04 21.35 13.33
C LEU A 121 12.23 22.16 14.63
N ARG A 122 13.44 22.64 14.90
CA ARG A 122 13.68 23.52 16.07
C ARG A 122 13.14 24.92 15.86
N LYS A 123 12.85 25.29 14.61
CA LYS A 123 12.14 26.54 14.31
C LYS A 123 10.65 26.31 14.48
N ASN A 124 10.03 27.00 15.42
CA ASN A 124 8.60 26.83 15.76
C ASN A 124 7.65 27.29 14.64
N ASN A 125 8.17 28.04 13.68
CA ASN A 125 7.45 28.62 12.56
C ASN A 125 7.67 27.87 11.23
N VAL A 126 8.19 26.64 11.27
CA VAL A 126 8.46 25.83 10.07
C VAL A 126 7.71 24.51 10.14
N ASP A 127 6.93 24.23 9.13
CA ASP A 127 6.21 22.96 8.95
C ASP A 127 6.77 22.19 7.76
N ILE A 128 7.15 20.91 7.95
CA ILE A 128 7.98 20.17 7.00
C ILE A 128 7.21 18.97 6.43
N TYR A 129 7.25 18.86 5.11
CA TYR A 129 6.67 17.76 4.33
C TYR A 129 7.74 17.22 3.38
N VAL A 130 7.99 15.94 3.45
CA VAL A 130 8.95 15.26 2.57
C VAL A 130 8.30 14.09 1.88
N THR A 131 8.71 13.81 0.64
CA THR A 131 8.30 12.59 -0.04
C THR A 131 9.50 11.70 -0.36
N GLY A 132 9.22 10.44 -0.55
CA GLY A 132 10.15 9.48 -1.13
C GLY A 132 9.46 8.19 -1.54
N SER A 133 10.05 7.53 -2.51
CA SER A 133 9.52 6.31 -3.11
C SER A 133 10.12 5.03 -2.52
N ASN A 134 10.85 5.14 -1.42
CA ASN A 134 11.54 4.02 -0.78
C ASN A 134 11.24 3.97 0.72
N SER A 135 10.71 2.83 1.19
CA SER A 135 10.41 2.63 2.60
C SER A 135 11.68 2.61 3.46
N ARG A 136 12.78 2.01 2.98
CA ARG A 136 14.02 1.88 3.74
C ARG A 136 14.62 3.24 4.11
N PHE A 137 14.52 4.24 3.24
CA PHE A 137 14.98 5.60 3.53
C PHE A 137 13.93 6.48 4.19
N LEU A 138 12.67 6.03 4.28
CA LEU A 138 11.60 6.88 4.75
C LEU A 138 10.71 6.27 5.84
N SER A 139 10.70 4.96 6.08
CA SER A 139 9.81 4.38 7.10
C SER A 139 10.54 3.73 8.27
N SER A 140 11.49 2.81 8.04
CA SER A 140 12.16 2.13 9.16
C SER A 140 13.34 2.94 9.72
N ASP A 141 14.16 3.49 8.84
CA ASP A 141 15.36 4.22 9.27
C ASP A 141 15.01 5.65 9.68
N ILE A 142 14.05 6.29 9.01
CA ILE A 142 13.56 7.63 9.40
C ILE A 142 12.84 7.61 10.74
N MET A 143 11.98 6.62 11.00
CA MET A 143 11.32 6.55 12.31
C MET A 143 12.32 6.33 13.44
N SER A 144 13.42 5.60 13.19
CA SER A 144 14.51 5.43 14.13
C SER A 144 15.42 6.67 14.22
N GLU A 145 15.77 7.28 13.08
CA GLU A 145 16.65 8.46 13.01
C GLU A 145 15.95 9.75 13.46
N PHE A 146 14.68 9.93 13.11
CA PHE A 146 13.89 11.03 13.66
C PHE A 146 13.46 10.82 15.11
N ARG A 147 13.75 9.66 15.71
CA ARG A 147 13.46 9.40 17.13
C ARG A 147 12.04 9.81 17.55
N GLY A 148 11.03 9.40 16.76
CA GLY A 148 9.63 9.75 16.99
C GLY A 148 9.20 11.14 16.49
N ARG A 149 10.02 11.83 15.68
CA ARG A 149 9.68 13.15 15.09
C ARG A 149 9.10 13.06 13.67
N GLY A 150 8.94 11.85 13.13
CA GLY A 150 8.31 11.60 11.84
C GLY A 150 6.84 11.19 11.99
N ASP A 151 6.00 11.65 11.07
CA ASP A 151 4.58 11.29 10.97
C ASP A 151 4.30 10.80 9.54
N GLU A 152 4.19 9.47 9.37
CA GLU A 152 4.05 8.87 8.05
C GLU A 152 2.63 8.99 7.50
N VAL A 153 2.55 9.38 6.23
CA VAL A 153 1.34 9.33 5.41
C VAL A 153 1.59 8.42 4.21
N ARG A 154 1.26 7.15 4.34
CA ARG A 154 1.38 6.21 3.23
C ARG A 154 0.27 6.44 2.20
N ILE A 155 0.67 6.60 0.92
CA ILE A 155 -0.22 6.76 -0.22
C ILE A 155 -0.21 5.49 -1.05
N TYR A 156 -1.39 5.11 -1.51
CA TYR A 156 -1.62 3.99 -2.44
C TYR A 156 -1.94 4.52 -3.85
N PRO A 157 -1.91 3.70 -4.89
CA PRO A 157 -2.56 3.98 -6.16
C PRO A 157 -4.01 4.44 -5.96
N LEU A 158 -4.67 4.92 -6.98
CA LEU A 158 -6.08 5.34 -6.87
C LEU A 158 -6.92 4.19 -6.31
N SER A 159 -7.75 4.47 -5.30
CA SER A 159 -8.83 3.55 -4.93
C SER A 159 -9.83 3.42 -6.09
N PHE A 160 -10.64 2.37 -6.09
CA PHE A 160 -11.67 2.25 -7.13
C PHE A 160 -12.59 3.50 -7.16
N LYS A 161 -12.95 4.04 -6.02
CA LYS A 161 -13.75 5.28 -5.93
C LYS A 161 -13.06 6.46 -6.62
N GLU A 162 -11.78 6.69 -6.35
CA GLU A 162 -11.00 7.77 -6.96
C GLU A 162 -10.83 7.55 -8.47
N PHE A 163 -10.57 6.30 -8.89
CA PHE A 163 -10.47 5.93 -10.31
C PHE A 163 -11.79 6.16 -11.04
N TYR A 164 -12.90 5.65 -10.51
CA TYR A 164 -14.23 5.80 -11.09
C TYR A 164 -14.64 7.27 -11.22
N GLN A 165 -14.42 8.08 -10.18
CA GLN A 165 -14.73 9.51 -10.21
C GLN A 165 -13.88 10.31 -11.22
N ALA A 166 -12.66 9.86 -11.49
CA ALA A 166 -11.75 10.48 -12.43
C ALA A 166 -11.95 9.98 -13.87
N SER A 167 -12.45 8.75 -14.05
CA SER A 167 -12.80 8.18 -15.36
C SER A 167 -14.10 8.81 -15.90
N ASN A 168 -14.37 8.59 -17.19
CA ASN A 168 -15.65 8.95 -17.82
C ASN A 168 -16.48 7.69 -18.15
N LEU A 169 -16.16 6.57 -17.51
CA LEU A 169 -16.79 5.27 -17.72
C LEU A 169 -17.98 5.09 -16.79
N ASP A 170 -18.89 4.21 -17.16
CA ASP A 170 -19.86 3.71 -16.18
C ASP A 170 -19.19 2.85 -15.11
N LYS A 171 -19.92 2.52 -14.06
CA LYS A 171 -19.36 1.84 -12.89
C LYS A 171 -18.77 0.46 -13.21
N TYR A 172 -19.38 -0.28 -14.12
CA TYR A 172 -18.95 -1.64 -14.43
C TYR A 172 -17.75 -1.64 -15.36
N ASP A 173 -17.80 -0.82 -16.42
CA ASP A 173 -16.66 -0.62 -17.31
C ASP A 173 -15.44 -0.06 -16.56
N ALA A 174 -15.67 0.88 -15.64
CA ALA A 174 -14.61 1.41 -14.78
C ALA A 174 -14.02 0.31 -13.89
N PHE A 175 -14.83 -0.62 -13.40
CA PHE A 175 -14.35 -1.73 -12.58
C PHE A 175 -13.56 -2.75 -13.41
N ASP A 176 -14.02 -3.07 -14.60
CA ASP A 176 -13.30 -3.98 -15.52
C ASP A 176 -11.92 -3.39 -15.89
N GLU A 177 -11.87 -2.10 -16.17
CA GLU A 177 -10.60 -1.39 -16.38
C GLU A 177 -9.71 -1.41 -15.12
N TYR A 178 -10.27 -1.14 -13.95
CA TYR A 178 -9.54 -1.09 -12.69
C TYR A 178 -8.97 -2.44 -12.29
N GLN A 179 -9.75 -3.52 -12.40
CA GLN A 179 -9.28 -4.87 -12.07
C GLN A 179 -8.21 -5.36 -13.08
N ARG A 180 -8.26 -4.90 -14.33
CA ARG A 180 -7.30 -5.28 -15.36
C ARG A 180 -6.02 -4.46 -15.32
N TYR A 181 -6.13 -3.13 -15.24
CA TYR A 181 -5.01 -2.20 -15.38
C TYR A 181 -4.58 -1.53 -14.06
N GLY A 182 -5.33 -1.71 -12.98
CA GLY A 182 -5.00 -1.15 -11.68
C GLY A 182 -5.33 0.34 -11.52
N GLY A 183 -4.77 0.96 -10.49
CA GLY A 183 -5.07 2.31 -10.06
C GLY A 183 -3.92 3.33 -10.23
N LEU A 184 -2.87 3.04 -11.03
CA LEU A 184 -1.83 4.05 -11.28
C LEU A 184 -2.41 5.25 -12.02
N PRO A 185 -2.29 6.51 -11.50
CA PRO A 185 -2.98 7.69 -12.04
C PRO A 185 -2.72 7.97 -13.53
N MET A 186 -1.53 7.65 -14.03
CA MET A 186 -1.17 7.87 -15.43
C MET A 186 -2.00 7.05 -16.42
N LEU A 187 -2.59 5.94 -15.98
CA LEU A 187 -3.44 5.08 -16.82
C LEU A 187 -4.71 5.79 -17.30
N LEU A 188 -5.22 6.76 -16.52
CA LEU A 188 -6.35 7.59 -16.93
C LEU A 188 -6.08 8.47 -18.16
N ASN A 189 -4.82 8.67 -18.53
CA ASN A 189 -4.39 9.43 -19.71
C ASN A 189 -4.10 8.52 -20.92
N LYS A 190 -4.19 7.19 -20.76
CA LYS A 190 -3.99 6.23 -21.83
C LYS A 190 -5.33 5.86 -22.47
N GLN A 191 -5.38 5.90 -23.79
CA GLN A 191 -6.64 5.76 -24.53
C GLN A 191 -6.93 4.29 -24.87
N THR A 192 -5.89 3.53 -25.20
CA THR A 192 -6.03 2.12 -25.65
C THR A 192 -5.48 1.13 -24.62
N GLY A 193 -5.98 -0.11 -24.68
CA GLY A 193 -5.45 -1.20 -23.87
C GLY A 193 -3.96 -1.44 -24.14
N GLU A 194 -3.53 -1.36 -25.41
CA GLU A 194 -2.12 -1.49 -25.80
C GLU A 194 -1.23 -0.44 -25.12
N GLU A 195 -1.65 0.83 -25.09
CA GLU A 195 -0.90 1.89 -24.39
C GLU A 195 -0.83 1.66 -22.88
N LYS A 196 -1.90 1.12 -22.27
CA LYS A 196 -1.94 0.81 -20.83
C LYS A 196 -1.01 -0.35 -20.51
N GLU A 197 -1.06 -1.44 -21.29
CA GLU A 197 -0.21 -2.61 -21.13
C GLU A 197 1.26 -2.26 -21.35
N ALA A 198 1.58 -1.51 -22.41
CA ALA A 198 2.95 -1.05 -22.66
C ALA A 198 3.49 -0.19 -21.51
N TYR A 199 2.68 0.74 -20.98
CA TYR A 199 3.06 1.57 -19.83
C TYR A 199 3.30 0.74 -18.57
N LEU A 200 2.42 -0.22 -18.26
CA LEU A 200 2.55 -1.05 -17.06
C LEU A 200 3.78 -1.97 -17.16
N ASN A 201 4.04 -2.54 -18.34
CA ASN A 201 5.23 -3.36 -18.60
C ASN A 201 6.53 -2.54 -18.42
N ASP A 202 6.55 -1.30 -18.94
CA ASP A 202 7.68 -0.39 -18.76
C ASP A 202 7.90 -0.03 -17.28
N VAL A 203 6.83 0.33 -16.58
CA VAL A 203 6.89 0.68 -15.15
C VAL A 203 7.34 -0.49 -14.29
N LEU A 204 6.84 -1.71 -14.54
CA LEU A 204 7.26 -2.89 -13.80
C LEU A 204 8.75 -3.16 -14.01
N LYS A 205 9.19 -3.22 -15.27
CA LYS A 205 10.55 -3.64 -15.63
C LYS A 205 11.58 -2.54 -15.34
N ASN A 206 11.34 -1.34 -15.85
CA ASN A 206 12.33 -0.26 -15.88
C ASN A 206 12.24 0.69 -14.66
N THR A 207 11.17 0.56 -13.85
CA THR A 207 11.03 1.36 -12.64
C THR A 207 11.14 0.47 -11.40
N TYR A 208 10.24 -0.49 -11.20
CA TYR A 208 10.18 -1.20 -9.93
C TYR A 208 11.27 -2.26 -9.78
N ILE A 209 11.39 -3.18 -10.73
CA ILE A 209 12.38 -4.26 -10.65
C ILE A 209 13.79 -3.69 -10.73
N LYS A 210 14.04 -2.78 -11.67
CA LYS A 210 15.33 -2.13 -11.82
C LYS A 210 15.74 -1.36 -10.56
N ASP A 211 14.82 -0.61 -9.94
CA ASP A 211 15.07 0.09 -8.68
C ASP A 211 15.51 -0.84 -7.56
N VAL A 212 14.81 -1.97 -7.39
CA VAL A 212 15.15 -2.95 -6.35
C VAL A 212 16.54 -3.55 -6.62
N ILE A 213 16.82 -3.91 -7.86
CA ILE A 213 18.12 -4.48 -8.28
C ILE A 213 19.27 -3.50 -8.04
N GLU A 214 19.14 -2.25 -8.51
CA GLU A 214 20.20 -1.24 -8.40
C GLU A 214 20.44 -0.83 -6.93
N ARG A 215 19.38 -0.74 -6.16
CA ARG A 215 19.43 -0.34 -4.75
C ARG A 215 20.12 -1.37 -3.86
N HIS A 216 19.88 -2.65 -4.12
CA HIS A 216 20.41 -3.74 -3.31
C HIS A 216 21.64 -4.42 -3.97
N GLU A 217 22.15 -3.83 -5.06
CA GLU A 217 23.32 -4.32 -5.81
C GLU A 217 23.22 -5.81 -6.15
N LEU A 218 22.00 -6.26 -6.53
CA LEU A 218 21.74 -7.68 -6.78
C LEU A 218 22.50 -8.17 -8.01
N ARG A 219 23.33 -9.18 -7.82
CA ARG A 219 24.04 -9.88 -8.89
C ARG A 219 23.17 -11.04 -9.39
N GLY A 220 22.83 -11.06 -10.69
CA GLY A 220 21.99 -12.11 -11.27
C GLY A 220 20.49 -11.78 -11.17
N ASN A 221 20.00 -10.99 -12.09
CA ASN A 221 18.71 -10.28 -12.06
C ASN A 221 17.47 -11.19 -12.15
N ASN A 222 17.60 -12.47 -12.53
CA ASN A 222 16.42 -13.30 -12.85
C ASN A 222 15.67 -13.79 -11.60
N ALA A 223 16.36 -14.06 -10.51
CA ALA A 223 15.72 -14.70 -9.36
C ALA A 223 14.67 -13.82 -8.65
N ILE A 224 14.88 -12.49 -8.55
CA ILE A 224 13.87 -11.61 -7.98
C ILE A 224 12.67 -11.45 -8.91
N ASP A 225 12.92 -11.41 -10.21
CA ASP A 225 11.89 -11.36 -11.23
C ASP A 225 11.04 -12.63 -11.23
N ASP A 226 11.65 -13.80 -11.02
CA ASP A 226 10.97 -15.08 -10.84
C ASP A 226 10.13 -15.11 -9.54
N VAL A 227 10.63 -14.53 -8.44
CA VAL A 227 9.85 -14.38 -7.19
C VAL A 227 8.58 -13.56 -7.45
N VAL A 228 8.70 -12.44 -8.17
CA VAL A 228 7.53 -11.63 -8.54
C VAL A 228 6.55 -12.42 -9.42
N ASN A 229 7.04 -13.26 -10.35
CA ASN A 229 6.19 -14.14 -11.16
C ASN A 229 5.37 -15.11 -10.32
N VAL A 230 6.02 -15.83 -9.39
CA VAL A 230 5.32 -16.79 -8.54
C VAL A 230 4.32 -16.10 -7.64
N LEU A 231 4.68 -14.96 -7.03
CA LEU A 231 3.75 -14.20 -6.21
C LEU A 231 2.55 -13.66 -7.00
N ALA A 232 2.78 -13.25 -8.26
CA ALA A 232 1.70 -12.78 -9.12
C ALA A 232 0.72 -13.89 -9.49
N SER A 233 1.22 -15.12 -9.71
CA SER A 233 0.38 -16.30 -9.98
C SER A 233 -0.34 -16.79 -8.72
N ASP A 234 0.30 -16.73 -7.56
CA ASP A 234 -0.22 -17.23 -6.27
C ASP A 234 -0.82 -16.12 -5.38
N ILE A 235 -1.30 -15.03 -5.97
CA ILE A 235 -1.83 -13.89 -5.24
C ILE A 235 -2.94 -14.33 -4.25
N GLY A 236 -2.88 -13.82 -3.01
CA GLY A 236 -3.84 -14.19 -1.96
C GLY A 236 -3.70 -15.61 -1.40
N SER A 237 -2.76 -16.41 -1.91
CA SER A 237 -2.50 -17.76 -1.38
C SER A 237 -1.51 -17.73 -0.22
N LEU A 238 -1.70 -18.65 0.74
CA LEU A 238 -0.76 -18.84 1.83
C LEU A 238 0.58 -19.38 1.33
N THR A 239 1.65 -18.62 1.55
CA THR A 239 3.00 -19.00 1.15
C THR A 239 4.05 -18.60 2.20
N ASN A 240 5.25 -19.16 2.07
CA ASN A 240 6.41 -18.81 2.88
C ASN A 240 7.70 -18.98 2.05
N PRO A 241 8.84 -18.43 2.49
CA PRO A 241 10.10 -18.54 1.76
C PRO A 241 10.51 -19.97 1.43
N TYR A 242 10.26 -20.92 2.35
CA TYR A 242 10.58 -22.34 2.14
C TYR A 242 9.72 -22.97 1.02
N LYS A 243 8.40 -22.70 1.01
CA LYS A 243 7.50 -23.18 -0.06
C LYS A 243 7.93 -22.62 -1.42
N LEU A 244 8.24 -21.32 -1.49
CA LEU A 244 8.75 -20.67 -2.69
C LEU A 244 10.10 -21.28 -3.14
N ALA A 245 11.05 -21.51 -2.23
CA ALA A 245 12.34 -22.14 -2.54
C ALA A 245 12.16 -23.54 -3.14
N ASN A 246 11.21 -24.33 -2.63
CA ASN A 246 10.89 -25.65 -3.16
C ASN A 246 10.27 -25.55 -4.57
N THR A 247 9.39 -24.56 -4.82
CA THR A 247 8.84 -24.30 -6.15
C THR A 247 9.96 -23.95 -7.15
N PHE A 248 10.92 -23.10 -6.77
CA PHE A 248 12.07 -22.78 -7.61
C PHE A 248 12.97 -24.00 -7.87
N LYS A 249 13.23 -24.77 -6.82
CA LYS A 249 14.05 -25.99 -6.94
C LYS A 249 13.43 -27.01 -7.90
N SER A 250 12.09 -27.19 -7.88
CA SER A 250 11.39 -28.08 -8.82
C SER A 250 11.49 -27.60 -10.28
N ASN A 251 11.68 -26.29 -10.49
CA ASN A 251 11.89 -25.68 -11.80
C ASN A 251 13.39 -25.55 -12.19
N GLY A 252 14.29 -26.20 -11.45
CA GLY A 252 15.73 -26.20 -11.73
C GLY A 252 16.47 -24.93 -11.26
N ILE A 253 15.80 -24.01 -10.59
CA ILE A 253 16.40 -22.76 -10.09
C ILE A 253 16.86 -22.96 -8.64
N LYS A 254 18.15 -22.75 -8.38
CA LYS A 254 18.74 -22.90 -7.03
C LYS A 254 18.75 -21.55 -6.30
N VAL A 255 17.74 -21.33 -5.46
CA VAL A 255 17.66 -20.14 -4.57
C VAL A 255 17.34 -20.62 -3.16
N SER A 256 18.06 -20.10 -2.16
CA SER A 256 17.79 -20.44 -0.76
C SER A 256 16.54 -19.72 -0.25
N ASP A 257 15.90 -20.31 0.77
CA ASP A 257 14.78 -19.68 1.47
C ASP A 257 15.17 -18.36 2.16
N MET A 258 16.42 -18.23 2.62
CA MET A 258 16.97 -16.98 3.15
C MET A 258 17.03 -15.90 2.07
N THR A 259 17.50 -16.24 0.86
CA THR A 259 17.54 -15.29 -0.28
C THR A 259 16.13 -14.86 -0.69
N ILE A 260 15.18 -15.79 -0.72
CA ILE A 260 13.78 -15.47 -1.03
C ILE A 260 13.17 -14.57 0.05
N SER A 261 13.45 -14.85 1.33
CA SER A 261 13.01 -13.97 2.42
C SER A 261 13.50 -12.55 2.23
N LEU A 262 14.78 -12.40 1.85
CA LEU A 262 15.38 -11.09 1.57
C LEU A 262 14.72 -10.40 0.36
N TYR A 263 14.43 -11.13 -0.72
CA TYR A 263 13.73 -10.56 -1.87
C TYR A 263 12.30 -10.12 -1.54
N LEU A 264 11.58 -10.87 -0.70
CA LEU A 264 10.27 -10.48 -0.22
C LEU A 264 10.33 -9.18 0.59
N GLU A 265 11.32 -9.01 1.46
CA GLU A 265 11.53 -7.75 2.19
C GLU A 265 11.84 -6.59 1.20
N TYR A 266 12.69 -6.79 0.21
CA TYR A 266 12.98 -5.76 -0.80
C TYR A 266 11.77 -5.34 -1.62
N LEU A 267 10.89 -6.29 -1.98
CA LEU A 267 9.65 -6.00 -2.69
C LEU A 267 8.65 -5.24 -1.80
N MET A 268 8.61 -5.55 -0.51
CA MET A 268 7.81 -4.79 0.46
C MET A 268 8.38 -3.39 0.70
N ASP A 269 9.70 -3.27 0.78
CA ASP A 269 10.40 -2.00 0.89
C ASP A 269 10.20 -1.10 -0.33
N ALA A 270 10.04 -1.67 -1.52
CA ALA A 270 9.65 -0.95 -2.72
C ALA A 270 8.14 -0.65 -2.79
N PHE A 271 7.36 -1.02 -1.77
CA PHE A 271 5.91 -0.93 -1.75
C PHE A 271 5.20 -1.69 -2.89
N LEU A 272 5.88 -2.64 -3.54
CA LEU A 272 5.31 -3.42 -4.63
C LEU A 272 4.28 -4.43 -4.14
N ILE A 273 4.59 -5.05 -3.00
CA ILE A 273 3.71 -6.00 -2.31
C ILE A 273 3.50 -5.61 -0.86
N SER A 274 2.43 -6.12 -0.27
CA SER A 274 2.15 -6.05 1.16
C SER A 274 1.93 -7.45 1.71
N ARG A 275 2.32 -7.67 2.98
CA ARG A 275 2.21 -8.96 3.67
C ARG A 275 1.09 -8.90 4.70
N ALA A 276 0.11 -9.80 4.60
CA ALA A 276 -0.87 -10.07 5.64
C ALA A 276 -0.37 -11.23 6.53
N LYS A 277 -0.25 -10.95 7.83
CA LYS A 277 0.18 -11.96 8.83
C LYS A 277 -0.98 -12.86 9.20
N ARG A 278 -0.67 -14.05 9.69
CA ARG A 278 -1.69 -14.95 10.25
C ARG A 278 -1.96 -14.63 11.71
N PHE A 279 -3.21 -14.48 12.06
CA PHE A 279 -3.67 -14.23 13.41
C PHE A 279 -4.59 -15.36 13.89
N ASP A 280 -4.18 -16.07 14.94
CA ASP A 280 -5.02 -17.05 15.63
C ASP A 280 -6.07 -16.29 16.45
N ILE A 281 -7.31 -16.32 15.97
CA ILE A 281 -8.41 -15.54 16.55
C ILE A 281 -8.74 -16.05 17.97
N LYS A 282 -8.71 -17.36 18.20
CA LYS A 282 -9.00 -17.96 19.52
C LYS A 282 -7.84 -17.80 20.49
N GLY A 283 -6.61 -18.04 20.02
CA GLY A 283 -5.39 -17.91 20.81
C GLY A 283 -4.93 -16.49 21.01
N LYS A 284 -5.50 -15.51 20.28
CA LYS A 284 -5.15 -14.08 20.29
C LYS A 284 -3.66 -13.84 20.09
N LYS A 285 -3.05 -14.55 19.15
CA LYS A 285 -1.60 -14.50 18.87
C LYS A 285 -1.30 -14.56 17.39
N TYR A 286 -0.18 -13.96 17.01
CA TYR A 286 0.34 -14.07 15.65
C TYR A 286 1.02 -15.42 15.43
N ILE A 287 0.85 -15.95 14.22
CA ILE A 287 1.53 -17.17 13.74
C ILE A 287 2.56 -16.73 12.70
N ASN A 288 3.80 -17.15 12.88
CA ASN A 288 4.93 -16.63 12.10
C ASN A 288 4.90 -16.98 10.61
N THR A 289 4.32 -18.08 10.18
CA THR A 289 4.24 -18.50 8.76
C THR A 289 3.15 -19.55 8.60
N PRO A 290 2.59 -19.75 7.38
CA PRO A 290 2.76 -18.97 6.15
C PRO A 290 2.02 -17.63 6.19
N TYR A 291 2.29 -16.74 5.23
CA TYR A 291 1.64 -15.44 5.05
C TYR A 291 0.89 -15.37 3.73
N LYS A 292 -0.02 -14.40 3.58
CA LYS A 292 -0.52 -13.98 2.26
C LYS A 292 0.20 -12.72 1.79
N TYR A 293 0.43 -12.63 0.47
CA TYR A 293 1.01 -11.45 -0.16
C TYR A 293 0.03 -10.90 -1.18
N TYR A 294 -0.12 -9.58 -1.17
CA TYR A 294 -1.01 -8.84 -2.07
C TYR A 294 -0.21 -7.78 -2.81
N PHE A 295 -0.50 -7.60 -4.08
CA PHE A 295 0.10 -6.51 -4.85
C PHE A 295 -0.56 -5.19 -4.50
N THR A 296 0.25 -4.14 -4.37
CA THR A 296 -0.24 -2.79 -4.11
C THR A 296 -1.04 -2.24 -5.30
N ASP A 297 -0.75 -2.73 -6.52
CA ASP A 297 -1.47 -2.39 -7.74
C ASP A 297 -1.70 -3.63 -8.61
N LEU A 298 -2.95 -3.86 -9.01
CA LEU A 298 -3.32 -5.02 -9.83
C LEU A 298 -2.80 -4.94 -11.26
N GLY A 299 -2.70 -3.76 -11.84
CA GLY A 299 -2.15 -3.59 -13.18
C GLY A 299 -0.69 -4.04 -13.25
N ILE A 300 0.08 -3.79 -12.20
CA ILE A 300 1.46 -4.27 -12.07
C ILE A 300 1.49 -5.81 -11.94
N ARG A 301 0.60 -6.40 -11.13
CA ARG A 301 0.46 -7.86 -11.04
C ARG A 301 0.11 -8.48 -12.39
N ASN A 302 -0.88 -7.92 -13.07
CA ASN A 302 -1.38 -8.45 -14.32
C ASN A 302 -0.36 -8.28 -15.46
N SER A 303 0.35 -7.16 -15.49
CA SER A 303 1.49 -6.93 -16.40
C SER A 303 2.54 -8.03 -16.28
N LYS A 304 2.86 -8.45 -15.04
CA LYS A 304 3.80 -9.54 -14.81
C LYS A 304 3.36 -10.87 -15.43
N LEU A 305 2.07 -11.10 -15.53
CA LEU A 305 1.45 -12.31 -16.10
C LEU A 305 0.96 -12.13 -17.55
N GLY A 306 1.42 -11.05 -18.22
CA GLY A 306 1.02 -10.75 -19.59
C GLY A 306 -0.50 -10.55 -19.76
N PHE A 307 -1.20 -10.13 -18.70
CA PHE A 307 -2.67 -9.94 -18.65
C PHE A 307 -3.50 -11.18 -18.99
N ALA A 308 -2.89 -12.37 -18.94
CA ALA A 308 -3.53 -13.63 -19.34
C ALA A 308 -4.24 -14.35 -18.17
N GLN A 309 -3.77 -14.16 -16.94
CA GLN A 309 -4.33 -14.83 -15.76
C GLN A 309 -5.18 -13.85 -14.95
N MET A 310 -6.49 -13.98 -15.10
CA MET A 310 -7.48 -13.15 -14.42
C MET A 310 -8.37 -14.05 -13.55
N GLU A 311 -7.86 -14.40 -12.35
CA GLU A 311 -8.63 -15.16 -11.36
C GLU A 311 -9.54 -14.22 -10.56
N PRO A 312 -10.85 -14.16 -10.85
CA PRO A 312 -11.74 -13.13 -10.29
C PRO A 312 -11.78 -13.12 -8.77
N THR A 313 -11.72 -14.28 -8.14
CA THR A 313 -11.77 -14.44 -6.67
C THR A 313 -10.56 -13.82 -6.02
N HIS A 314 -9.36 -14.14 -6.49
CA HIS A 314 -8.12 -13.62 -5.93
C HIS A 314 -7.92 -12.12 -6.23
N ILE A 315 -8.36 -11.66 -7.41
CA ILE A 315 -8.37 -10.25 -7.78
C ILE A 315 -9.28 -9.46 -6.84
N MET A 316 -10.51 -9.96 -6.62
CA MET A 316 -11.45 -9.35 -5.69
C MET A 316 -10.88 -9.27 -4.27
N GLU A 317 -10.25 -10.33 -3.79
CA GLU A 317 -9.61 -10.39 -2.48
C GLU A 317 -8.49 -9.33 -2.36
N ASN A 318 -7.63 -9.21 -3.38
CA ASN A 318 -6.60 -8.16 -3.39
C ASN A 318 -7.18 -6.73 -3.43
N ILE A 319 -8.27 -6.50 -4.16
CA ILE A 319 -8.97 -5.20 -4.18
C ILE A 319 -9.48 -4.86 -2.79
N ILE A 320 -10.16 -5.80 -2.13
CA ILE A 320 -10.68 -5.62 -0.76
C ILE A 320 -9.53 -5.33 0.21
N TYR A 321 -8.45 -6.10 0.15
CA TYR A 321 -7.26 -5.89 0.98
C TYR A 321 -6.70 -4.47 0.84
N ASN A 322 -6.48 -4.02 -0.41
CA ASN A 322 -5.94 -2.70 -0.67
C ASN A 322 -6.88 -1.59 -0.19
N GLU A 323 -8.19 -1.73 -0.41
CA GLU A 323 -9.18 -0.76 0.05
C GLU A 323 -9.20 -0.66 1.59
N LEU A 324 -9.08 -1.78 2.30
CA LEU A 324 -8.99 -1.80 3.76
C LEU A 324 -7.74 -1.06 4.26
N LEU A 325 -6.59 -1.23 3.60
CA LEU A 325 -5.37 -0.48 3.92
C LEU A 325 -5.53 1.03 3.65
N ILE A 326 -6.16 1.42 2.53
CA ILE A 326 -6.46 2.83 2.20
C ILE A 326 -7.33 3.46 3.29
N ARG A 327 -8.31 2.72 3.81
CA ARG A 327 -9.17 3.13 4.93
C ARG A 327 -8.46 3.18 6.27
N GLY A 328 -7.21 2.71 6.33
CA GLY A 328 -6.35 2.75 7.51
C GLY A 328 -6.57 1.62 8.50
N TYR A 329 -7.10 0.48 8.06
CA TYR A 329 -7.11 -0.75 8.85
C TYR A 329 -5.74 -1.45 8.81
N ASN A 330 -5.33 -2.03 9.93
CA ASN A 330 -4.35 -3.11 9.94
C ASN A 330 -5.09 -4.39 9.56
N VAL A 331 -4.58 -5.10 8.55
CA VAL A 331 -5.28 -6.25 7.96
C VAL A 331 -4.41 -7.49 8.07
N ASP A 332 -4.94 -8.49 8.77
CA ASP A 332 -4.32 -9.80 8.96
C ASP A 332 -5.24 -10.90 8.40
N VAL A 333 -4.71 -12.10 8.19
CA VAL A 333 -5.49 -13.30 7.83
C VAL A 333 -5.87 -14.03 9.13
N GLY A 334 -7.15 -14.25 9.33
CA GLY A 334 -7.65 -14.94 10.52
C GLY A 334 -7.59 -16.46 10.39
N ILE A 335 -7.31 -17.14 11.51
CA ILE A 335 -7.34 -18.59 11.59
C ILE A 335 -8.16 -19.00 12.79
N VAL A 336 -9.03 -19.99 12.56
CA VAL A 336 -9.88 -20.61 13.58
C VAL A 336 -9.66 -22.11 13.56
N ASP A 337 -9.10 -22.66 14.62
CA ASP A 337 -8.98 -24.11 14.77
C ASP A 337 -10.33 -24.78 14.98
N HIS A 338 -10.56 -25.85 14.25
CA HIS A 338 -11.76 -26.66 14.29
C HIS A 338 -11.44 -28.14 14.28
N VAL A 339 -12.15 -28.91 15.09
CA VAL A 339 -12.04 -30.38 15.13
C VAL A 339 -13.19 -30.99 14.32
N ILE A 340 -12.84 -31.70 13.27
CA ILE A 340 -13.79 -32.54 12.53
C ILE A 340 -13.64 -33.99 12.94
N THR A 341 -14.74 -34.75 13.00
CA THR A 341 -14.71 -36.17 13.14
C THR A 341 -14.93 -36.81 11.78
N LYS A 342 -13.96 -37.57 11.28
CA LYS A 342 -14.07 -38.30 10.01
C LYS A 342 -15.03 -39.50 10.15
N ASP A 343 -15.47 -40.05 9.02
CA ASP A 343 -16.38 -41.20 8.96
C ASP A 343 -15.85 -42.43 9.70
N ASN A 344 -14.54 -42.54 9.83
CA ASN A 344 -13.85 -43.61 10.61
C ASN A 344 -13.74 -43.29 12.12
N GLY A 345 -14.43 -42.28 12.64
CA GLY A 345 -14.43 -41.87 14.05
C GLY A 345 -13.17 -41.13 14.51
N LYS A 346 -12.14 -40.94 13.65
CA LYS A 346 -10.91 -40.21 14.02
C LYS A 346 -11.17 -38.71 14.01
N ARG A 347 -10.73 -38.05 15.07
CA ARG A 347 -10.71 -36.57 15.16
C ARG A 347 -9.51 -36.01 14.40
N GLN A 348 -9.76 -34.99 13.61
CA GLN A 348 -8.75 -34.26 12.88
C GLN A 348 -8.91 -32.77 13.17
N ASN A 349 -7.82 -32.11 13.53
CA ASN A 349 -7.77 -30.65 13.61
C ASN A 349 -7.69 -30.07 12.18
N VAL A 350 -8.60 -29.15 11.86
CA VAL A 350 -8.65 -28.40 10.61
C VAL A 350 -8.59 -26.94 10.96
N GLN A 351 -7.87 -26.17 10.16
CA GLN A 351 -7.83 -24.71 10.27
C GLN A 351 -8.77 -24.12 9.25
N LEU A 352 -9.71 -23.31 9.71
CA LEU A 352 -10.58 -22.49 8.84
C LEU A 352 -9.99 -21.09 8.76
N GLU A 353 -10.02 -20.52 7.58
CA GLU A 353 -9.51 -19.19 7.29
C GLU A 353 -10.63 -18.16 7.37
N VAL A 354 -10.31 -16.98 7.92
CA VAL A 354 -11.05 -15.75 7.76
C VAL A 354 -10.18 -14.83 6.92
N ASP A 355 -10.66 -14.44 5.74
CA ASP A 355 -9.84 -13.73 4.76
C ASP A 355 -9.21 -12.48 5.35
N PHE A 356 -9.97 -11.69 6.13
CA PHE A 356 -9.44 -10.48 6.74
C PHE A 356 -9.90 -10.31 8.19
N VAL A 357 -8.93 -10.09 9.06
CA VAL A 357 -9.08 -9.59 10.42
C VAL A 357 -8.62 -8.13 10.42
N CYS A 358 -9.57 -7.22 10.49
CA CYS A 358 -9.33 -5.79 10.31
C CYS A 358 -9.35 -5.08 11.66
N ASN A 359 -8.24 -4.46 12.03
CA ASN A 359 -8.12 -3.72 13.29
C ASN A 359 -7.82 -2.24 13.01
N LYS A 360 -8.63 -1.34 13.62
CA LYS A 360 -8.42 0.10 13.54
C LYS A 360 -8.84 0.76 14.84
N TYR A 361 -7.91 1.36 15.58
CA TYR A 361 -8.13 1.90 16.93
C TYR A 361 -8.67 0.80 17.88
N SER A 362 -9.90 0.93 18.34
CA SER A 362 -10.61 -0.04 19.18
C SER A 362 -11.59 -0.93 18.41
N GLU A 363 -11.67 -0.76 17.08
CA GLU A 363 -12.60 -1.49 16.22
C GLU A 363 -11.93 -2.74 15.67
N LEU A 364 -12.57 -3.90 15.81
CA LEU A 364 -12.19 -5.17 15.21
C LEU A 364 -13.33 -5.68 14.34
N ILE A 365 -13.03 -6.05 13.10
CA ILE A 365 -14.00 -6.55 12.11
C ILE A 365 -13.43 -7.80 11.46
N TYR A 366 -14.27 -8.82 11.28
CA TYR A 366 -13.96 -10.02 10.49
C TYR A 366 -14.66 -9.93 9.14
N ILE A 367 -13.92 -10.10 8.06
CA ILE A 367 -14.45 -10.00 6.70
C ILE A 367 -14.12 -11.28 5.93
N GLN A 368 -15.12 -11.83 5.25
CA GLN A 368 -14.99 -12.92 4.29
C GLN A 368 -15.27 -12.39 2.89
N SER A 369 -14.43 -12.77 1.93
CA SER A 369 -14.57 -12.42 0.50
C SER A 369 -15.19 -13.60 -0.23
N ALA A 370 -16.42 -13.47 -0.67
CA ALA A 370 -17.12 -14.50 -1.42
C ALA A 370 -17.50 -13.96 -2.80
N PHE A 371 -16.91 -14.50 -3.88
CA PHE A 371 -17.19 -13.99 -5.23
C PHE A 371 -18.69 -14.04 -5.55
N SER A 372 -19.38 -15.13 -5.20
CA SER A 372 -20.83 -15.29 -5.35
C SER A 372 -21.41 -16.17 -4.24
N LEU A 373 -22.67 -15.92 -3.88
CA LEU A 373 -23.44 -16.65 -2.89
C LEU A 373 -24.74 -17.17 -3.52
N PRO A 374 -24.67 -18.12 -4.47
CA PRO A 374 -25.82 -18.56 -5.27
C PRO A 374 -26.91 -19.26 -4.45
N ASP A 375 -26.54 -19.87 -3.32
CA ASP A 375 -27.44 -20.69 -2.50
C ASP A 375 -27.06 -20.69 -1.02
N GLU A 376 -27.91 -21.31 -0.20
CA GLU A 376 -27.68 -21.42 1.25
C GLU A 376 -26.49 -22.31 1.61
N GLU A 377 -26.14 -23.28 0.76
CA GLU A 377 -25.01 -24.15 1.03
C GLU A 377 -23.71 -23.39 0.89
N LYS A 378 -23.55 -22.62 -0.18
CA LYS A 378 -22.38 -21.72 -0.35
C LYS A 378 -22.31 -20.69 0.75
N MET A 379 -23.45 -20.09 1.13
CA MET A 379 -23.50 -19.17 2.28
C MET A 379 -23.01 -19.84 3.57
N ARG A 380 -23.43 -21.09 3.83
CA ARG A 380 -22.96 -21.85 5.02
C ARG A 380 -21.46 -22.13 4.98
N GLN A 381 -20.92 -22.44 3.81
CA GLN A 381 -19.47 -22.66 3.62
C GLN A 381 -18.69 -21.40 3.94
N GLU A 382 -19.09 -20.24 3.39
CA GLU A 382 -18.43 -18.94 3.62
C GLU A 382 -18.57 -18.47 5.08
N CYS A 383 -19.67 -18.77 5.74
CA CYS A 383 -19.87 -18.47 7.15
C CYS A 383 -19.12 -19.42 8.09
N ALA A 384 -18.60 -20.55 7.62
CA ALA A 384 -18.10 -21.62 8.49
C ALA A 384 -16.97 -21.19 9.44
N SER A 385 -16.08 -20.33 9.00
CA SER A 385 -15.01 -19.76 9.84
C SER A 385 -15.58 -18.74 10.84
N LEU A 386 -16.45 -17.82 10.38
CA LEU A 386 -17.06 -16.80 11.19
C LEU A 386 -17.96 -17.35 12.30
N ASP A 387 -18.64 -18.46 12.04
CA ASP A 387 -19.52 -19.16 12.99
C ASP A 387 -18.80 -19.69 14.21
N ARG A 388 -17.48 -19.89 14.10
CA ARG A 388 -16.65 -20.45 15.18
C ARG A 388 -15.96 -19.39 16.02
N ILE A 389 -16.20 -18.14 15.71
CA ILE A 389 -15.69 -16.99 16.46
C ILE A 389 -16.73 -16.59 17.48
N ASN A 390 -16.45 -16.86 18.75
CA ASN A 390 -17.36 -16.61 19.87
C ASN A 390 -17.09 -15.23 20.50
N ASP A 391 -17.20 -14.19 19.71
CA ASP A 391 -17.14 -12.81 20.18
C ASP A 391 -18.24 -11.97 19.50
N SER A 392 -18.39 -10.72 19.96
CA SER A 392 -19.43 -9.78 19.51
C SER A 392 -18.95 -8.82 18.43
N PHE A 393 -17.73 -9.00 17.90
CA PHE A 393 -17.23 -8.14 16.84
C PHE A 393 -17.96 -8.36 15.53
N LYS A 394 -17.99 -7.32 14.69
CA LYS A 394 -18.70 -7.35 13.41
C LYS A 394 -18.14 -8.45 12.49
N LYS A 395 -19.06 -9.17 11.87
CA LYS A 395 -18.79 -10.18 10.84
C LYS A 395 -19.48 -9.76 9.56
N ILE A 396 -18.68 -9.64 8.49
CA ILE A 396 -19.12 -9.09 7.22
C ILE A 396 -18.73 -10.06 6.11
N ILE A 397 -19.60 -10.23 5.12
CA ILE A 397 -19.32 -10.95 3.89
C ILE A 397 -19.40 -9.96 2.74
N ILE A 398 -18.36 -9.85 1.94
CA ILE A 398 -18.34 -8.99 0.75
C ILE A 398 -18.46 -9.89 -0.48
N THR A 399 -19.42 -9.59 -1.36
CA THR A 399 -19.71 -10.39 -2.55
C THR A 399 -19.85 -9.54 -3.81
N MET A 400 -19.64 -10.14 -5.00
CA MET A 400 -19.95 -9.51 -6.29
C MET A 400 -21.45 -9.57 -6.63
N ASP A 401 -22.25 -10.33 -5.90
CA ASP A 401 -23.68 -10.42 -6.14
C ASP A 401 -24.35 -9.05 -6.02
N ARG A 402 -25.20 -8.72 -6.98
CA ARG A 402 -25.85 -7.40 -7.10
C ARG A 402 -27.05 -7.27 -6.18
N THR A 403 -26.82 -7.39 -4.87
CA THR A 403 -27.85 -7.27 -3.84
C THR A 403 -27.65 -6.00 -3.02
N LYS A 404 -28.73 -5.44 -2.48
CA LYS A 404 -28.61 -4.39 -1.46
C LYS A 404 -28.01 -4.98 -0.18
N PRO A 405 -27.36 -4.18 0.66
CA PRO A 405 -26.87 -4.64 1.96
C PRO A 405 -27.98 -5.29 2.78
N TRP A 406 -27.74 -6.46 3.33
CA TRP A 406 -28.68 -7.20 4.15
C TRP A 406 -27.98 -8.00 5.25
N ARG A 407 -28.73 -8.53 6.21
CA ARG A 407 -28.17 -9.37 7.26
C ARG A 407 -28.72 -10.80 7.11
N ASN A 408 -27.83 -11.78 7.18
CA ASN A 408 -28.21 -13.18 7.16
C ASN A 408 -28.87 -13.58 8.51
N GLY A 409 -29.39 -14.83 8.59
CA GLY A 409 -30.04 -15.36 9.79
C GLY A 409 -29.18 -15.37 11.06
N LYS A 410 -27.86 -15.13 10.96
CA LYS A 410 -26.89 -15.02 12.07
C LYS A 410 -26.52 -13.57 12.40
N GLY A 411 -27.12 -12.61 11.69
CA GLY A 411 -26.84 -11.19 11.87
C GLY A 411 -25.60 -10.68 11.14
N TYR A 412 -24.90 -11.50 10.34
CA TYR A 412 -23.75 -11.05 9.57
C TYR A 412 -24.18 -10.13 8.45
N LEU A 413 -23.47 -9.03 8.27
CA LEU A 413 -23.73 -8.07 7.20
C LEU A 413 -23.20 -8.64 5.88
N VAL A 414 -24.06 -8.71 4.86
CA VAL A 414 -23.68 -9.05 3.49
C VAL A 414 -23.71 -7.78 2.65
N LEU A 415 -22.56 -7.43 2.07
CA LEU A 415 -22.35 -6.23 1.27
C LEU A 415 -22.00 -6.60 -0.17
N ASN A 416 -22.54 -5.85 -1.12
CA ASN A 416 -22.01 -5.86 -2.49
C ASN A 416 -20.64 -5.18 -2.51
N LEU A 417 -19.72 -5.66 -3.36
CA LEU A 417 -18.37 -5.10 -3.49
C LEU A 417 -18.41 -3.62 -3.87
N PHE A 418 -19.31 -3.19 -4.75
CA PHE A 418 -19.39 -1.76 -5.14
C PHE A 418 -19.88 -0.88 -3.99
N ASP A 419 -20.83 -1.35 -3.17
CA ASP A 419 -21.24 -0.61 -1.97
C ASP A 419 -20.08 -0.47 -1.00
N PHE A 420 -19.27 -1.54 -0.85
CA PHE A 420 -18.05 -1.47 -0.06
C PHE A 420 -17.05 -0.46 -0.63
N LEU A 421 -16.74 -0.50 -1.92
CA LEU A 421 -15.69 0.32 -2.54
C LEU A 421 -16.07 1.80 -2.68
N LEU A 422 -17.35 2.12 -2.88
CA LEU A 422 -17.82 3.49 -3.16
C LEU A 422 -18.25 4.26 -1.90
N ASP A 423 -18.69 3.56 -0.85
CA ASP A 423 -19.06 4.17 0.43
C ASP A 423 -18.02 3.89 1.52
N GLU A 424 -17.31 4.92 1.93
CA GLU A 424 -16.28 4.86 2.99
C GLU A 424 -16.85 4.43 4.35
N ASN A 425 -18.16 4.63 4.57
CA ASN A 425 -18.85 4.27 5.79
C ASN A 425 -19.51 2.89 5.75
N SER A 426 -19.42 2.17 4.65
CA SER A 426 -20.09 0.86 4.44
C SER A 426 -19.82 -0.18 5.54
N LEU A 427 -18.70 -0.11 6.23
CA LEU A 427 -18.35 -1.01 7.34
C LEU A 427 -18.89 -0.54 8.71
N LYS A 428 -19.44 0.68 8.81
CA LYS A 428 -19.95 1.23 10.09
C LYS A 428 -21.39 0.87 10.38
N ASN A 429 -22.16 0.47 9.36
CA ASN A 429 -23.59 0.18 9.44
C ASN A 429 -23.91 -1.19 10.05
#